data_1a2ee277ceb46a893c6110c128b0b574
#
_entry.id   1a2ee277ceb46a893c6110c128b0b574
#
_cell.length_a   1.000
_cell.length_b   1.000
_cell.length_c   1.000
_cell.angle_alpha   90.00
_cell.angle_beta   90.00
_cell.angle_gamma   90.00
#
_symmetry.space_group_name_H-M   'P 1'
#
loop_
_entity.id
_entity.type
_entity.pdbx_description
1 polymer ?
#
loop_
_entity_poly.entity_id
_entity_poly.type
_entity_poly.pdbx_seq_one_letter_code
_entity_poly.pdbx_strand_id
1 'polypeptide(L)'
;GIETPSLATISDVEAYISHLTSLDKSSATITRSIASIRGFYQFLILKGDAAENPAKAVKLEKPAKKLPQILTGKEIELLLNQPNAKEPKGCRDKAMLELLYATGIRSSELVELNIGDIDFRESMLICSRGKSGERRIPVHATAISAVSEYISRVRSLILAPDGGQALFTNLNGRRLTRQGFWKIVKGYAEQAGIVKEITPHTLRHSFALHLLENGAELKDIQLMLGHADISSTQIYVHLLNDHFKEVYNSCHPRAKLG
;
A
#
# COMPACT_ATOMS: atom_id res chain seq x y z
N GLY A 1 -34.63 18.43 -1.38
CA GLY A 1 -33.26 18.46 -0.91
C GLY A 1 -33.18 19.14 0.45
N ILE A 2 -32.15 18.82 1.24
CA ILE A 2 -31.89 19.45 2.55
C ILE A 2 -31.23 20.79 2.25
N GLU A 3 -31.84 21.90 2.66
CA GLU A 3 -31.30 23.24 2.40
C GLU A 3 -30.14 23.60 3.32
N THR A 4 -30.18 23.10 4.56
CA THR A 4 -29.09 23.30 5.53
C THR A 4 -28.75 21.98 6.25
N PRO A 5 -27.46 21.71 6.53
CA PRO A 5 -27.05 20.49 7.22
C PRO A 5 -27.73 20.29 8.58
N SER A 6 -28.08 21.39 9.30
CA SER A 6 -28.73 21.32 10.62
C SER A 6 -30.13 20.72 10.60
N LEU A 7 -30.78 20.66 9.45
CA LEU A 7 -32.10 20.06 9.26
C LEU A 7 -32.10 18.56 8.92
N ALA A 8 -30.90 17.99 8.68
CA ALA A 8 -30.81 16.58 8.32
C ALA A 8 -31.16 15.66 9.48
N THR A 9 -31.96 14.64 9.19
CA THR A 9 -32.46 13.65 10.12
C THR A 9 -31.76 12.29 9.94
N ILE A 10 -32.01 11.35 10.84
CA ILE A 10 -31.57 9.96 10.71
C ILE A 10 -32.10 9.36 9.40
N SER A 11 -33.37 9.62 9.07
CA SER A 11 -34.01 9.11 7.85
C SER A 11 -33.30 9.58 6.58
N ASP A 12 -32.75 10.80 6.54
CA ASP A 12 -31.99 11.31 5.40
C ASP A 12 -30.66 10.55 5.24
N VAL A 13 -30.01 10.22 6.37
CA VAL A 13 -28.79 9.40 6.35
C VAL A 13 -29.08 7.97 5.89
N GLU A 14 -30.19 7.38 6.30
CA GLU A 14 -30.64 6.06 5.87
C GLU A 14 -31.02 6.05 4.38
N ALA A 15 -31.69 7.08 3.90
CA ALA A 15 -31.98 7.26 2.49
C ALA A 15 -30.69 7.37 1.66
N TYR A 16 -29.69 8.08 2.15
CA TYR A 16 -28.36 8.16 1.51
C TYR A 16 -27.67 6.80 1.46
N ILE A 17 -27.72 5.99 2.53
CA ILE A 17 -27.18 4.62 2.54
C ILE A 17 -27.90 3.77 1.49
N SER A 18 -29.21 3.83 1.43
CA SER A 18 -30.03 3.11 0.45
C SER A 18 -29.66 3.51 -0.98
N HIS A 19 -29.43 4.80 -1.22
CA HIS A 19 -28.96 5.31 -2.50
C HIS A 19 -27.57 4.78 -2.85
N LEU A 20 -26.60 4.79 -1.93
CA LEU A 20 -25.28 4.23 -2.18
C LEU A 20 -25.35 2.71 -2.47
N THR A 21 -26.25 2.00 -1.80
CA THR A 21 -26.49 0.57 -2.02
C THR A 21 -27.09 0.32 -3.41
N SER A 22 -28.05 1.14 -3.86
CA SER A 22 -28.63 1.05 -5.20
C SER A 22 -27.63 1.35 -6.33
N LEU A 23 -26.53 2.05 -6.00
CA LEU A 23 -25.39 2.31 -6.89
C LEU A 23 -24.30 1.22 -6.78
N ASP A 24 -24.57 0.07 -6.19
CA ASP A 24 -23.63 -1.05 -5.97
C ASP A 24 -22.30 -0.63 -5.31
N LYS A 25 -22.35 0.37 -4.41
CA LYS A 25 -21.16 0.77 -3.64
C LYS A 25 -20.83 -0.28 -2.59
N SER A 26 -19.53 -0.58 -2.43
CA SER A 26 -19.06 -1.56 -1.44
C SER A 26 -19.42 -1.13 -0.01
N SER A 27 -19.65 -2.09 0.89
CA SER A 27 -19.89 -1.84 2.33
C SER A 27 -18.78 -0.99 2.96
N ALA A 28 -17.52 -1.14 2.51
CA ALA A 28 -16.41 -0.32 2.95
C ALA A 28 -16.55 1.15 2.51
N THR A 29 -17.04 1.39 1.30
CA THR A 29 -17.32 2.74 0.78
C THR A 29 -18.44 3.39 1.58
N ILE A 30 -19.54 2.67 1.82
CA ILE A 30 -20.67 3.15 2.61
C ILE A 30 -20.22 3.49 4.04
N THR A 31 -19.48 2.58 4.70
CA THR A 31 -18.96 2.80 6.05
C THR A 31 -18.08 4.06 6.12
N ARG A 32 -17.22 4.27 5.12
CA ARG A 32 -16.36 5.47 5.06
C ARG A 32 -17.17 6.74 4.85
N SER A 33 -18.19 6.72 3.99
CA SER A 33 -19.09 7.87 3.78
C SER A 33 -19.81 8.26 5.06
N ILE A 34 -20.35 7.29 5.80
CA ILE A 34 -21.03 7.55 7.07
C ILE A 34 -20.04 8.03 8.14
N ALA A 35 -18.82 7.50 8.18
CA ALA A 35 -17.78 8.02 9.08
C ALA A 35 -17.44 9.48 8.78
N SER A 36 -17.39 9.88 7.51
CA SER A 36 -17.18 11.27 7.11
C SER A 36 -18.34 12.17 7.52
N ILE A 37 -19.58 11.72 7.35
CA ILE A 37 -20.77 12.45 7.80
C ILE A 37 -20.74 12.61 9.32
N ARG A 38 -20.41 11.56 10.08
CA ARG A 38 -20.26 11.63 11.55
C ARG A 38 -19.23 12.67 11.97
N GLY A 39 -18.07 12.69 11.31
CA GLY A 39 -17.02 13.69 11.59
C GLY A 39 -17.47 15.11 11.27
N PHE A 40 -18.19 15.29 10.15
CA PHE A 40 -18.73 16.58 9.75
C PHE A 40 -19.74 17.11 10.77
N TYR A 41 -20.71 16.30 11.20
CA TYR A 41 -21.68 16.73 12.22
C TYR A 41 -21.04 16.94 13.61
N GLN A 42 -20.03 16.16 13.97
CA GLN A 42 -19.26 16.44 15.18
C GLN A 42 -18.62 17.82 15.15
N PHE A 43 -18.08 18.22 13.99
CA PHE A 43 -17.53 19.56 13.80
C PHE A 43 -18.62 20.65 13.87
N LEU A 44 -19.79 20.43 13.26
CA LEU A 44 -20.92 21.40 13.33
C LEU A 44 -21.42 21.57 14.78
N ILE A 45 -21.52 20.49 15.57
CA ILE A 45 -21.91 20.54 16.98
C ILE A 45 -20.89 21.36 17.79
N LEU A 46 -19.60 21.16 17.55
CA LEU A 46 -18.54 21.94 18.21
C LEU A 46 -18.58 23.43 17.86
N LYS A 47 -19.08 23.78 16.68
CA LYS A 47 -19.30 25.15 16.25
C LYS A 47 -20.64 25.76 16.74
N GLY A 48 -21.57 24.95 17.24
CA GLY A 48 -22.91 25.38 17.59
C GLY A 48 -23.89 25.48 16.41
N ASP A 49 -23.49 24.98 15.21
CA ASP A 49 -24.29 25.04 13.98
C ASP A 49 -25.26 23.84 13.84
N ALA A 50 -25.14 22.81 14.69
CA ALA A 50 -26.05 21.68 14.79
C ALA A 50 -26.22 21.23 16.24
N ALA A 51 -27.44 20.81 16.60
CA ALA A 51 -27.73 20.31 17.93
C ALA A 51 -27.35 18.82 18.10
N GLU A 52 -27.53 18.03 17.04
CA GLU A 52 -27.36 16.58 17.08
C GLU A 52 -26.64 16.05 15.84
N ASN A 53 -26.12 14.83 15.95
CA ASN A 53 -25.47 14.12 14.85
C ASN A 53 -26.40 13.02 14.32
N PRO A 54 -27.06 13.22 13.16
CA PRO A 54 -28.03 12.26 12.63
C PRO A 54 -27.42 10.92 12.24
N ALA A 55 -26.12 10.88 11.99
CA ALA A 55 -25.41 9.65 11.65
C ALA A 55 -24.94 8.85 12.89
N LYS A 56 -25.08 9.39 14.11
CA LYS A 56 -24.55 8.75 15.34
C LYS A 56 -25.22 7.39 15.62
N ALA A 57 -26.55 7.33 15.49
CA ALA A 57 -27.34 6.14 15.78
C ALA A 57 -27.35 5.09 14.66
N VAL A 58 -26.91 5.45 13.46
CA VAL A 58 -26.91 4.55 12.30
C VAL A 58 -25.97 3.37 12.54
N LYS A 59 -26.49 2.16 12.52
CA LYS A 59 -25.71 0.92 12.62
C LYS A 59 -25.37 0.43 11.23
N LEU A 60 -24.10 0.28 10.93
CA LEU A 60 -23.62 -0.32 9.70
C LEU A 60 -23.07 -1.71 9.99
N GLU A 61 -23.33 -2.63 9.08
CA GLU A 61 -22.65 -3.92 9.09
C GLU A 61 -21.15 -3.70 8.88
N LYS A 62 -20.33 -4.31 9.73
CA LYS A 62 -18.87 -4.26 9.53
C LYS A 62 -18.54 -4.99 8.24
N PRO A 63 -17.86 -4.33 7.29
CA PRO A 63 -17.43 -5.02 6.08
C PRO A 63 -16.59 -6.24 6.46
N ALA A 64 -16.82 -7.37 5.80
CA ALA A 64 -15.99 -8.55 5.97
C ALA A 64 -14.53 -8.17 5.68
N LYS A 65 -13.64 -8.48 6.62
CA LYS A 65 -12.20 -8.25 6.43
C LYS A 65 -11.72 -9.23 5.36
N LYS A 66 -11.55 -8.77 4.12
CA LYS A 66 -10.83 -9.54 3.11
C LYS A 66 -9.37 -9.65 3.57
N LEU A 67 -8.85 -10.87 3.64
CA LEU A 67 -7.43 -11.08 3.88
C LEU A 67 -6.62 -10.43 2.74
N PRO A 68 -5.49 -9.78 3.06
CA PRO A 68 -4.63 -9.24 2.03
C PRO A 68 -4.16 -10.33 1.07
N GLN A 69 -4.12 -10.01 -0.21
CA GLN A 69 -3.47 -10.89 -1.17
C GLN A 69 -1.95 -10.81 -1.03
N ILE A 70 -1.32 -11.97 -0.98
CA ILE A 70 0.12 -12.13 -0.82
C ILE A 70 0.67 -12.83 -2.07
N LEU A 71 1.80 -12.38 -2.56
CA LEU A 71 2.59 -13.06 -3.58
C LEU A 71 3.55 -14.02 -2.91
N THR A 72 3.70 -15.20 -3.46
CA THR A 72 4.76 -16.16 -3.07
C THR A 72 6.13 -15.63 -3.49
N GLY A 73 7.21 -16.15 -2.91
CA GLY A 73 8.58 -15.82 -3.33
C GLY A 73 8.80 -16.01 -4.84
N LYS A 74 8.25 -17.09 -5.43
CA LYS A 74 8.32 -17.33 -6.88
C LYS A 74 7.59 -16.27 -7.70
N GLU A 75 6.40 -15.85 -7.28
CA GLU A 75 5.63 -14.79 -7.95
C GLU A 75 6.36 -13.44 -7.84
N ILE A 76 7.01 -13.17 -6.70
CA ILE A 76 7.86 -11.97 -6.54
C ILE A 76 9.03 -12.01 -7.52
N GLU A 77 9.77 -13.11 -7.60
CA GLU A 77 10.88 -13.27 -8.55
C GLU A 77 10.43 -13.09 -9.99
N LEU A 78 9.29 -13.71 -10.38
CA LEU A 78 8.71 -13.53 -11.69
C LEU A 78 8.41 -12.05 -11.98
N LEU A 79 7.78 -11.35 -11.05
CA LEU A 79 7.43 -9.93 -11.19
C LEU A 79 8.68 -9.06 -11.32
N LEU A 80 9.66 -9.25 -10.42
CA LEU A 80 10.90 -8.46 -10.41
C LEU A 80 11.77 -8.68 -11.65
N ASN A 81 11.64 -9.80 -12.33
CA ASN A 81 12.41 -10.13 -13.53
C ASN A 81 11.74 -9.71 -14.84
N GLN A 82 10.52 -9.15 -14.82
CA GLN A 82 9.86 -8.67 -16.03
C GLN A 82 10.53 -7.43 -16.66
N PRO A 83 10.95 -6.41 -15.88
CA PRO A 83 11.53 -5.22 -16.50
C PRO A 83 12.84 -5.52 -17.24
N ASN A 84 12.91 -5.15 -18.52
CA ASN A 84 14.15 -5.23 -19.30
C ASN A 84 15.11 -4.10 -18.88
N ALA A 85 16.07 -4.39 -18.00
CA ALA A 85 17.01 -3.40 -17.47
C ALA A 85 17.95 -2.81 -18.54
N LYS A 86 18.03 -3.38 -19.75
CA LYS A 86 18.81 -2.81 -20.87
C LYS A 86 18.14 -1.55 -21.44
N GLU A 87 16.84 -1.42 -21.29
CA GLU A 87 16.06 -0.27 -21.74
C GLU A 87 15.90 0.77 -20.63
N PRO A 88 15.94 2.09 -20.93
CA PRO A 88 15.80 3.14 -19.94
C PRO A 88 14.56 3.00 -19.05
N LYS A 89 13.40 2.71 -19.66
CA LYS A 89 12.15 2.46 -18.94
C LYS A 89 12.25 1.25 -18.02
N GLY A 90 12.76 0.14 -18.53
CA GLY A 90 12.87 -1.11 -17.77
C GLY A 90 13.88 -1.00 -16.62
N CYS A 91 15.01 -0.32 -16.82
CA CYS A 91 16.00 -0.05 -15.78
C CYS A 91 15.38 0.75 -14.62
N ARG A 92 14.63 1.81 -14.91
CA ARG A 92 13.88 2.56 -13.91
C ARG A 92 12.86 1.68 -13.18
N ASP A 93 12.07 0.92 -13.92
CA ASP A 93 10.98 0.10 -13.39
C ASP A 93 11.54 -1.04 -12.50
N LYS A 94 12.67 -1.65 -12.92
CA LYS A 94 13.41 -2.63 -12.09
C LYS A 94 13.83 -2.02 -10.77
N ALA A 95 14.47 -0.86 -10.78
CA ALA A 95 14.91 -0.16 -9.59
C ALA A 95 13.75 0.17 -8.63
N MET A 96 12.59 0.59 -9.17
CA MET A 96 11.40 0.87 -8.38
C MET A 96 10.82 -0.38 -7.71
N LEU A 97 10.70 -1.48 -8.45
CA LEU A 97 10.14 -2.74 -7.94
C LEU A 97 11.05 -3.36 -6.88
N GLU A 98 12.38 -3.40 -7.15
CA GLU A 98 13.37 -3.89 -6.21
C GLU A 98 13.35 -3.08 -4.90
N LEU A 99 13.37 -1.75 -4.98
CA LEU A 99 13.36 -0.90 -3.80
C LEU A 99 12.07 -1.04 -2.99
N LEU A 100 10.90 -1.11 -3.67
CA LEU A 100 9.62 -1.28 -3.01
C LEU A 100 9.55 -2.61 -2.25
N TYR A 101 9.99 -3.70 -2.88
CA TYR A 101 9.98 -5.01 -2.24
C TYR A 101 11.06 -5.13 -1.15
N ALA A 102 12.23 -4.53 -1.34
CA ALA A 102 13.31 -4.53 -0.34
C ALA A 102 12.95 -3.80 0.95
N THR A 103 12.07 -2.80 0.89
CA THR A 103 11.82 -1.88 2.01
C THR A 103 10.39 -1.92 2.54
N GLY A 104 9.45 -2.46 1.76
CA GLY A 104 8.04 -2.47 2.08
C GLY A 104 7.41 -1.08 2.27
N ILE A 105 8.03 0.00 1.79
CA ILE A 105 7.48 1.37 1.89
C ILE A 105 6.15 1.50 1.14
N ARG A 106 5.38 2.52 1.46
CA ARG A 106 4.14 2.80 0.72
C ARG A 106 4.46 3.32 -0.68
N SER A 107 3.60 3.00 -1.65
CA SER A 107 3.75 3.53 -3.02
C SER A 107 3.78 5.07 -3.08
N SER A 108 3.10 5.74 -2.15
CA SER A 108 3.19 7.19 -2.01
C SER A 108 4.57 7.65 -1.55
N GLU A 109 5.18 6.92 -0.61
CA GLU A 109 6.53 7.21 -0.14
C GLU A 109 7.54 6.97 -1.27
N LEU A 110 7.41 5.85 -2.02
CA LEU A 110 8.29 5.53 -3.14
C LEU A 110 8.33 6.65 -4.20
N VAL A 111 7.17 7.16 -4.62
CA VAL A 111 7.10 8.19 -5.67
C VAL A 111 7.54 9.57 -5.16
N GLU A 112 7.51 9.79 -3.85
CA GLU A 112 7.97 11.02 -3.21
C GLU A 112 9.48 11.04 -2.91
N LEU A 113 10.19 9.90 -3.04
CA LEU A 113 11.63 9.84 -2.79
C LEU A 113 12.41 10.82 -3.67
N ASN A 114 13.45 11.37 -3.08
CA ASN A 114 14.50 12.12 -3.73
C ASN A 114 15.80 11.29 -3.77
N ILE A 115 16.77 11.70 -4.57
CA ILE A 115 18.08 11.03 -4.64
C ILE A 115 18.74 10.98 -3.25
N GLY A 116 18.68 12.07 -2.48
CA GLY A 116 19.31 12.18 -1.17
C GLY A 116 18.65 11.32 -0.07
N ASP A 117 17.50 10.69 -0.35
CA ASP A 117 16.82 9.83 0.62
C ASP A 117 17.45 8.41 0.66
N ILE A 118 18.45 8.11 -0.20
CA ILE A 118 19.19 6.84 -0.17
C ILE A 118 20.65 7.11 0.25
N ASP A 119 21.04 6.46 1.34
CA ASP A 119 22.43 6.38 1.75
C ASP A 119 23.06 5.12 1.14
N PHE A 120 23.82 5.31 0.06
CA PHE A 120 24.48 4.19 -0.64
C PHE A 120 25.65 3.60 0.14
N ARG A 121 26.27 4.35 1.10
CA ARG A 121 27.39 3.86 1.91
C ARG A 121 26.89 2.90 2.98
N GLU A 122 25.84 3.31 3.69
CA GLU A 122 25.23 2.52 4.75
C GLU A 122 24.16 1.55 4.23
N SER A 123 23.85 1.59 2.93
CA SER A 123 22.74 0.81 2.32
C SER A 123 21.43 1.01 3.05
N MET A 124 21.06 2.27 3.32
CA MET A 124 19.87 2.64 4.05
C MET A 124 18.97 3.56 3.22
N LEU A 125 17.66 3.35 3.33
CA LEU A 125 16.64 4.28 2.84
C LEU A 125 16.14 5.14 4.01
N ILE A 126 16.12 6.45 3.83
CA ILE A 126 15.60 7.42 4.80
C ILE A 126 14.20 7.84 4.36
N CYS A 127 13.19 7.36 5.05
CA CYS A 127 11.80 7.76 4.85
C CYS A 127 11.44 8.87 5.83
N SER A 128 11.54 10.13 5.42
CA SER A 128 11.23 11.30 6.25
C SER A 128 9.83 11.87 5.99
N ARG A 129 9.14 11.38 4.96
CA ARG A 129 7.86 11.95 4.49
C ARG A 129 6.68 11.04 4.84
N GLY A 130 5.58 11.66 5.28
CA GLY A 130 4.33 10.98 5.59
C GLY A 130 3.98 10.98 7.08
N LYS A 131 2.86 10.33 7.41
CA LYS A 131 2.30 10.31 8.78
C LYS A 131 3.12 9.48 9.79
N SER A 132 4.09 8.71 9.33
CA SER A 132 4.84 7.74 10.15
C SER A 132 6.11 8.30 10.78
N GLY A 133 6.42 9.58 10.56
CA GLY A 133 7.70 10.18 10.99
C GLY A 133 8.90 9.69 10.18
N GLU A 134 10.09 10.15 10.55
CA GLU A 134 11.33 9.70 9.94
C GLU A 134 11.68 8.28 10.39
N ARG A 135 12.08 7.43 9.46
CA ARG A 135 12.58 6.08 9.74
C ARG A 135 13.66 5.69 8.73
N ARG A 136 14.61 4.93 9.19
CA ARG A 136 15.69 4.36 8.39
C ARG A 136 15.42 2.88 8.17
N ILE A 137 15.45 2.45 6.91
CA ILE A 137 15.12 1.07 6.49
C ILE A 137 16.34 0.50 5.77
N PRO A 138 16.86 -0.67 6.17
CA PRO A 138 17.96 -1.32 5.47
C PRO A 138 17.51 -1.77 4.08
N VAL A 139 18.42 -1.66 3.11
CA VAL A 139 18.19 -2.03 1.71
C VAL A 139 19.24 -3.05 1.30
N HIS A 140 18.81 -4.23 0.81
CA HIS A 140 19.74 -5.25 0.38
C HIS A 140 20.50 -4.87 -0.90
N ALA A 141 21.67 -5.50 -1.12
CA ALA A 141 22.63 -5.14 -2.16
C ALA A 141 22.02 -5.12 -3.59
N THR A 142 21.13 -6.06 -3.91
CA THR A 142 20.48 -6.13 -5.24
C THR A 142 19.65 -4.88 -5.52
N ALA A 143 18.86 -4.42 -4.55
CA ALA A 143 18.03 -3.21 -4.70
C ALA A 143 18.91 -1.95 -4.77
N ILE A 144 19.97 -1.85 -3.93
CA ILE A 144 20.95 -0.77 -4.00
C ILE A 144 21.63 -0.73 -5.39
N SER A 145 22.05 -1.87 -5.91
CA SER A 145 22.66 -1.96 -7.25
C SER A 145 21.71 -1.51 -8.34
N ALA A 146 20.45 -1.97 -8.33
CA ALA A 146 19.45 -1.58 -9.32
C ALA A 146 19.16 -0.07 -9.29
N VAL A 147 19.07 0.54 -8.10
CA VAL A 147 18.84 1.99 -7.96
C VAL A 147 20.07 2.77 -8.40
N SER A 148 21.29 2.33 -8.03
CA SER A 148 22.55 2.96 -8.45
C SER A 148 22.71 2.93 -9.97
N GLU A 149 22.42 1.79 -10.60
CA GLU A 149 22.45 1.65 -12.06
C GLU A 149 21.43 2.58 -12.73
N TYR A 150 20.22 2.65 -12.22
CA TYR A 150 19.22 3.58 -12.73
C TYR A 150 19.68 5.04 -12.64
N ILE A 151 20.21 5.46 -11.49
CA ILE A 151 20.67 6.85 -11.29
C ILE A 151 21.81 7.19 -12.24
N SER A 152 22.82 6.34 -12.32
CA SER A 152 24.04 6.61 -13.08
C SER A 152 23.87 6.53 -14.60
N ARG A 153 23.05 5.58 -15.09
CA ARG A 153 22.92 5.30 -16.53
C ARG A 153 21.71 5.90 -17.20
N VAL A 154 20.61 6.07 -16.45
CA VAL A 154 19.30 6.31 -17.08
C VAL A 154 18.67 7.61 -16.61
N ARG A 155 18.70 7.89 -15.29
CA ARG A 155 17.95 9.01 -14.75
C ARG A 155 18.29 10.35 -15.40
N SER A 156 19.57 10.62 -15.65
CA SER A 156 20.04 11.85 -16.31
C SER A 156 19.53 11.97 -17.75
N LEU A 157 19.31 10.85 -18.43
CA LEU A 157 18.82 10.83 -19.82
C LEU A 157 17.34 11.16 -19.95
N ILE A 158 16.55 10.83 -18.90
CA ILE A 158 15.10 11.01 -18.91
C ILE A 158 14.61 12.17 -18.04
N LEU A 159 15.51 12.79 -17.26
CA LEU A 159 15.14 13.88 -16.35
C LEU A 159 14.84 15.15 -17.13
N ALA A 160 13.65 15.72 -16.94
CA ALA A 160 13.33 17.06 -17.46
C ALA A 160 14.11 18.13 -16.69
N PRO A 161 14.37 19.32 -17.32
CA PRO A 161 15.06 20.44 -16.64
C PRO A 161 14.40 20.84 -15.31
N ASP A 162 13.07 20.70 -15.22
CA ASP A 162 12.25 20.95 -14.04
C ASP A 162 12.00 19.71 -13.16
N GLY A 163 12.61 18.56 -13.48
CA GLY A 163 12.41 17.29 -12.79
C GLY A 163 13.00 17.24 -11.37
N GLY A 164 13.89 18.15 -11.05
CA GLY A 164 14.39 18.40 -9.69
C GLY A 164 15.09 17.20 -9.06
N GLN A 165 14.88 17.03 -7.73
CA GLN A 165 15.52 15.98 -6.92
C GLN A 165 14.78 14.64 -6.94
N ALA A 166 13.66 14.51 -7.68
CA ALA A 166 12.87 13.28 -7.70
C ALA A 166 13.75 12.06 -8.05
N LEU A 167 13.71 11.02 -7.22
CA LEU A 167 14.43 9.78 -7.50
C LEU A 167 13.85 9.12 -8.75
N PHE A 168 12.53 8.89 -8.76
CA PHE A 168 11.85 8.24 -9.87
C PHE A 168 11.00 9.22 -10.67
N THR A 169 11.22 9.24 -11.99
CA THR A 169 10.52 10.10 -12.93
C THR A 169 9.68 9.29 -13.92
N ASN A 170 8.66 9.91 -14.48
CA ASN A 170 7.94 9.38 -15.63
C ASN A 170 8.80 9.56 -16.92
N LEU A 171 8.31 9.09 -18.06
CA LEU A 171 9.02 9.21 -19.34
C LEU A 171 9.15 10.66 -19.84
N ASN A 172 8.38 11.61 -19.26
CA ASN A 172 8.50 13.03 -19.53
C ASN A 172 9.48 13.72 -18.57
N GLY A 173 10.22 12.96 -17.77
CA GLY A 173 11.24 13.46 -16.85
C GLY A 173 10.72 14.12 -15.57
N ARG A 174 9.41 14.11 -15.34
CA ARG A 174 8.78 14.66 -14.12
C ARG A 174 8.53 13.57 -13.09
N ARG A 175 8.42 13.95 -11.81
CA ARG A 175 8.12 13.01 -10.72
C ARG A 175 6.98 12.06 -11.08
N LEU A 176 7.18 10.77 -10.85
CA LEU A 176 6.17 9.74 -11.10
C LEU A 176 4.98 9.91 -10.15
N THR A 177 3.78 9.67 -10.66
CA THR A 177 2.55 9.66 -9.83
C THR A 177 2.26 8.26 -9.29
N ARG A 178 1.50 8.18 -8.18
CA ARG A 178 1.03 6.89 -7.64
C ARG A 178 0.25 6.07 -8.67
N GLN A 179 -0.60 6.74 -9.46
CA GLN A 179 -1.38 6.08 -10.52
C GLN A 179 -0.47 5.55 -11.63
N GLY A 180 0.57 6.33 -12.02
CA GLY A 180 1.58 5.90 -12.98
C GLY A 180 2.33 4.67 -12.50
N PHE A 181 2.78 4.67 -11.25
CA PHE A 181 3.44 3.52 -10.65
C PHE A 181 2.52 2.28 -10.58
N TRP A 182 1.26 2.47 -10.18
CA TRP A 182 0.31 1.36 -10.14
C TRP A 182 0.08 0.71 -11.52
N LYS A 183 -0.01 1.51 -12.60
CA LYS A 183 -0.11 1.00 -13.97
C LYS A 183 1.12 0.17 -14.36
N ILE A 184 2.32 0.59 -13.91
CA ILE A 184 3.57 -0.15 -14.15
C ILE A 184 3.52 -1.51 -13.45
N VAL A 185 3.18 -1.55 -12.16
CA VAL A 185 3.08 -2.81 -11.39
C VAL A 185 2.07 -3.75 -12.02
N LYS A 186 0.89 -3.24 -12.38
CA LYS A 186 -0.16 -4.05 -13.02
C LYS A 186 0.29 -4.63 -14.36
N GLY A 187 0.94 -3.81 -15.21
CA GLY A 187 1.43 -4.27 -16.51
C GLY A 187 2.48 -5.38 -16.38
N TYR A 188 3.42 -5.26 -15.43
CA TYR A 188 4.39 -6.34 -15.20
C TYR A 188 3.80 -7.58 -14.54
N ALA A 189 2.76 -7.43 -13.71
CA ALA A 189 2.03 -8.56 -13.17
C ALA A 189 1.30 -9.37 -14.26
N GLU A 190 0.67 -8.67 -15.20
CA GLU A 190 0.03 -9.28 -16.38
C GLU A 190 1.07 -10.00 -17.26
N GLN A 191 2.24 -9.39 -17.52
CA GLN A 191 3.35 -10.00 -18.27
C GLN A 191 3.91 -11.25 -17.56
N ALA A 192 3.97 -11.22 -16.22
CA ALA A 192 4.41 -12.35 -15.40
C ALA A 192 3.37 -13.49 -15.33
N GLY A 193 2.20 -13.34 -15.90
CA GLY A 193 1.10 -14.32 -15.81
C GLY A 193 0.52 -14.47 -14.40
N ILE A 194 0.68 -13.45 -13.55
CA ILE A 194 0.18 -13.50 -12.18
C ILE A 194 -1.33 -13.19 -12.19
N VAL A 195 -2.13 -14.20 -11.87
CA VAL A 195 -3.62 -14.13 -11.91
C VAL A 195 -4.18 -13.34 -10.73
N LYS A 196 -3.45 -13.25 -9.61
CA LYS A 196 -3.88 -12.51 -8.42
C LYS A 196 -4.05 -11.02 -8.71
N GLU A 197 -5.06 -10.40 -8.11
CA GLU A 197 -5.20 -8.94 -8.17
C GLU A 197 -4.07 -8.27 -7.40
N ILE A 198 -3.11 -7.69 -8.14
CA ILE A 198 -1.93 -7.06 -7.55
C ILE A 198 -2.14 -5.56 -7.42
N THR A 199 -1.85 -5.06 -6.23
CA THR A 199 -1.78 -3.64 -5.90
C THR A 199 -0.41 -3.31 -5.31
N PRO A 200 0.00 -2.03 -5.24
CA PRO A 200 1.21 -1.67 -4.50
C PRO A 200 1.20 -2.10 -3.03
N HIS A 201 0.03 -2.26 -2.42
CA HIS A 201 -0.11 -2.81 -1.06
C HIS A 201 0.17 -4.31 -1.01
N THR A 202 -0.12 -5.05 -2.08
CA THR A 202 0.18 -6.50 -2.17
C THR A 202 1.68 -6.76 -2.01
N LEU A 203 2.55 -5.98 -2.69
CA LEU A 203 4.00 -6.09 -2.54
C LEU A 203 4.47 -5.78 -1.11
N ARG A 204 3.90 -4.76 -0.49
CA ARG A 204 4.20 -4.41 0.90
C ARG A 204 3.73 -5.49 1.88
N HIS A 205 2.57 -6.09 1.65
CA HIS A 205 2.07 -7.20 2.47
C HIS A 205 2.94 -8.44 2.30
N SER A 206 3.37 -8.74 1.06
CA SER A 206 4.28 -9.86 0.77
C SER A 206 5.64 -9.66 1.45
N PHE A 207 6.22 -8.45 1.39
CA PHE A 207 7.45 -8.11 2.13
C PHE A 207 7.30 -8.41 3.63
N ALA A 208 6.23 -7.93 4.25
CA ALA A 208 6.02 -8.09 5.69
C ALA A 208 5.84 -9.57 6.08
N LEU A 209 5.06 -10.33 5.30
CA LEU A 209 4.84 -11.74 5.58
C LEU A 209 6.12 -12.55 5.36
N HIS A 210 6.84 -12.32 4.27
CA HIS A 210 8.09 -13.03 3.98
C HIS A 210 9.16 -12.78 5.05
N LEU A 211 9.27 -11.56 5.59
CA LEU A 211 10.15 -11.29 6.72
C LEU A 211 9.73 -12.09 7.97
N LEU A 212 8.43 -12.12 8.27
CA LEU A 212 7.90 -12.84 9.42
C LEU A 212 8.10 -14.35 9.28
N GLU A 213 7.88 -14.93 8.09
CA GLU A 213 8.13 -16.34 7.77
C GLU A 213 9.61 -16.71 7.94
N ASN A 214 10.51 -15.76 7.69
CA ASN A 214 11.96 -15.95 7.87
C ASN A 214 12.47 -15.52 9.25
N GLY A 215 11.58 -15.36 10.23
CA GLY A 215 11.93 -15.20 11.64
C GLY A 215 12.14 -13.76 12.12
N ALA A 216 11.79 -12.74 11.32
CA ALA A 216 11.83 -11.36 11.81
C ALA A 216 10.76 -11.12 12.89
N GLU A 217 11.10 -10.30 13.88
CA GLU A 217 10.15 -9.93 14.92
C GLU A 217 9.06 -8.97 14.38
N LEU A 218 7.83 -9.13 14.85
CA LEU A 218 6.70 -8.29 14.46
C LEU A 218 6.96 -6.80 14.73
N LYS A 219 7.71 -6.50 15.80
CA LYS A 219 8.08 -5.14 16.18
C LYS A 219 9.01 -4.48 15.16
N ASP A 220 9.97 -5.24 14.61
CA ASP A 220 10.91 -4.73 13.62
C ASP A 220 10.16 -4.45 12.29
N ILE A 221 9.27 -5.35 11.90
CA ILE A 221 8.40 -5.16 10.74
C ILE A 221 7.52 -3.92 10.92
N GLN A 222 6.95 -3.71 12.12
CA GLN A 222 6.16 -2.52 12.44
C GLN A 222 6.99 -1.23 12.24
N LEU A 223 8.23 -1.21 12.74
CA LEU A 223 9.15 -0.07 12.60
C LEU A 223 9.48 0.20 11.14
N MET A 224 9.87 -0.82 10.36
CA MET A 224 10.19 -0.67 8.93
C MET A 224 8.98 -0.16 8.14
N LEU A 225 7.80 -0.69 8.40
CA LEU A 225 6.57 -0.30 7.73
C LEU A 225 6.06 1.09 8.18
N GLY A 226 6.47 1.59 9.33
CA GLY A 226 5.97 2.84 9.91
C GLY A 226 4.48 2.74 10.22
N HIS A 227 4.06 1.66 10.90
CA HIS A 227 2.71 1.52 11.43
C HIS A 227 2.65 2.19 12.80
N ALA A 228 1.77 3.19 12.95
CA ALA A 228 1.57 3.89 14.22
C ALA A 228 1.01 2.96 15.30
N ASP A 229 0.25 1.93 14.91
CA ASP A 229 -0.36 0.96 15.78
C ASP A 229 0.01 -0.47 15.36
N ILE A 230 0.41 -1.29 16.34
CA ILE A 230 0.79 -2.70 16.15
C ILE A 230 -0.37 -3.53 15.61
N SER A 231 -1.61 -3.15 15.86
CA SER A 231 -2.80 -3.85 15.34
C SER A 231 -2.82 -3.91 13.81
N SER A 232 -2.22 -2.91 13.15
CA SER A 232 -2.04 -2.91 11.70
C SER A 232 -1.04 -3.96 11.20
N THR A 233 -0.14 -4.42 12.07
CA THR A 233 0.89 -5.43 11.78
C THR A 233 0.44 -6.82 12.21
N GLN A 234 -0.47 -6.94 13.19
CA GLN A 234 -1.02 -8.21 13.67
C GLN A 234 -1.73 -9.04 12.58
N ILE A 235 -2.20 -8.39 11.51
CA ILE A 235 -2.79 -9.10 10.37
C ILE A 235 -1.82 -10.11 9.77
N TYR A 236 -0.51 -9.85 9.80
CA TYR A 236 0.51 -10.76 9.28
C TYR A 236 0.68 -12.01 10.15
N VAL A 237 0.46 -11.91 11.46
CA VAL A 237 0.46 -13.07 12.37
C VAL A 237 -0.71 -14.00 12.05
N HIS A 238 -1.89 -13.45 11.77
CA HIS A 238 -3.04 -14.26 11.35
C HIS A 238 -2.78 -14.96 10.02
N LEU A 239 -2.20 -14.24 9.04
CA LEU A 239 -1.84 -14.81 7.74
C LEU A 239 -0.80 -15.94 7.89
N LEU A 240 0.20 -15.75 8.75
CA LEU A 240 1.21 -16.78 9.04
C LEU A 240 0.56 -18.03 9.67
N ASN A 241 -0.33 -17.84 10.63
CA ASN A 241 -1.05 -18.95 11.27
C ASN A 241 -1.94 -19.71 10.30
N ASP A 242 -2.61 -19.02 9.39
CA ASP A 242 -3.43 -19.64 8.35
C ASP A 242 -2.56 -20.42 7.36
N HIS A 243 -1.43 -19.85 6.95
CA HIS A 243 -0.45 -20.53 6.11
C HIS A 243 0.12 -21.78 6.79
N PHE A 244 0.47 -21.72 8.07
CA PHE A 244 0.91 -22.91 8.84
C PHE A 244 -0.15 -23.99 8.91
N LYS A 245 -1.43 -23.64 9.08
CA LYS A 245 -2.52 -24.60 9.05
C LYS A 245 -2.66 -25.27 7.68
N GLU A 246 -2.57 -24.50 6.61
CA GLU A 246 -2.61 -25.03 5.23
C GLU A 246 -1.45 -25.98 4.98
N VAL A 247 -0.22 -25.60 5.34
CA VAL A 247 0.97 -26.45 5.23
C VAL A 247 0.83 -27.70 6.08
N TYR A 248 0.38 -27.56 7.33
CA TYR A 248 0.13 -28.71 8.20
C TYR A 248 -0.88 -29.68 7.58
N ASN A 249 -2.03 -29.17 7.14
CA ASN A 249 -3.09 -29.98 6.55
C ASN A 249 -2.66 -30.65 5.23
N SER A 250 -1.82 -30.00 4.44
CA SER A 250 -1.32 -30.54 3.17
C SER A 250 -0.18 -31.52 3.34
N CYS A 251 0.65 -31.38 4.38
CA CYS A 251 1.89 -32.16 4.57
C CYS A 251 1.78 -33.22 5.64
N HIS A 252 0.96 -33.03 6.67
CA HIS A 252 0.91 -33.97 7.79
C HIS A 252 0.15 -35.26 7.41
N PRO A 253 0.78 -36.46 7.57
CA PRO A 253 0.19 -37.71 7.09
C PRO A 253 -1.21 -37.99 7.63
N ARG A 254 -1.49 -37.67 8.90
CA ARG A 254 -2.79 -37.90 9.53
C ARG A 254 -3.85 -36.84 9.26
N ALA A 255 -3.46 -35.62 8.84
CA ALA A 255 -4.40 -34.60 8.45
C ALA A 255 -5.06 -34.87 7.08
N LYS A 256 -4.49 -35.79 6.29
CA LYS A 256 -5.04 -36.21 4.98
C LYS A 256 -6.05 -37.37 5.11
N LEU A 257 -6.30 -37.88 6.30
CA LEU A 257 -7.16 -39.05 6.55
C LEU A 257 -8.54 -38.69 7.14
N GLY A 258 -8.86 -37.39 7.25
CA GLY A 258 -10.13 -36.87 7.77
C GLY A 258 -10.95 -36.16 6.74
#